data_213c1c6f2bb30a6c236b3a2f29e37e76
#
_entry.id   213c1c6f2bb30a6c236b3a2f29e37e76
#
_cell.length_a   1.000
_cell.length_b   1.000
_cell.length_c   1.000
_cell.angle_alpha   90.00
_cell.angle_beta   90.00
_cell.angle_gamma   90.00
#
_symmetry.space_group_name_H-M   'P 1'
#
loop_
_entity.id
_entity.type
_entity.pdbx_description
1 polymer ?
#
loop_
_entity_poly.entity_id
_entity_poly.type
_entity_poly.pdbx_seq_one_letter_code
_entity_poly.pdbx_strand_id
1 'polypeptide(L)' 'IIMITLTKLNEKEFVLNDDLIQTMEETPDTVITLTNGIKYVVKENCEEIKTKIIEYKRMIFASDKY' A
#
# COMPACT_ATOMS: atom_id res chain seq x y z
N ILE A 1 8.09 -0.80 10.30
CA ILE A 1 7.97 -0.87 8.84
C ILE A 1 6.79 -1.76 8.48
N ILE A 2 5.87 -1.23 7.70
CA ILE A 2 4.70 -1.97 7.26
C ILE A 2 4.84 -2.24 5.77
N MET A 3 4.84 -3.52 5.42
CA MET A 3 4.97 -3.95 4.02
C MET A 3 3.62 -4.47 3.54
N ILE A 4 3.15 -3.94 2.42
CA ILE A 4 1.87 -4.35 1.83
C ILE A 4 2.11 -4.86 0.41
N THR A 5 1.29 -5.83 0.00
CA THR A 5 1.37 -6.38 -1.35
C THR A 5 0.31 -5.71 -2.22
N LEU A 6 0.75 -5.16 -3.34
CA LEU A 6 -0.14 -4.48 -4.29
C LEU A 6 0.04 -5.09 -5.68
N THR A 7 -0.94 -4.87 -6.54
CA THR A 7 -0.96 -5.44 -7.89
C THR A 7 -0.90 -4.33 -8.93
N LYS A 8 0.11 -4.38 -9.79
CA LYS A 8 0.22 -3.46 -10.92
C LYS A 8 -0.84 -3.78 -11.99
N LEU A 9 -1.07 -2.85 -12.89
CA LEU A 9 -2.06 -3.05 -13.96
C LEU A 9 -1.72 -4.23 -14.87
N ASN A 10 -0.46 -4.62 -14.96
CA ASN A 10 -0.02 -5.77 -15.75
C ASN A 10 -0.13 -7.10 -14.99
N GLU A 11 -0.86 -7.15 -13.90
CA GLU A 11 -1.10 -8.33 -13.05
C GLU A 11 0.10 -8.75 -12.20
N LYS A 12 1.21 -8.03 -12.25
CA LYS A 12 2.38 -8.36 -11.43
C LYS A 12 2.23 -7.76 -10.03
N GLU A 13 2.47 -8.58 -9.03
CA GLU A 13 2.44 -8.14 -7.64
C GLU A 13 3.79 -7.57 -7.22
N PHE A 14 3.76 -6.65 -6.27
CA PHE A 14 4.97 -6.13 -5.65
C PHE A 14 4.69 -5.77 -4.20
N VAL A 15 5.73 -5.69 -3.41
CA VAL A 15 5.64 -5.37 -1.99
C VAL A 15 6.15 -3.95 -1.78
N LEU A 16 5.37 -3.15 -1.06
CA LEU A 16 5.67 -1.74 -0.85
C LEU A 16 5.69 -1.41 0.63
N ASN A 17 6.68 -0.64 1.04
CA ASN A 17 6.74 -0.08 2.40
C ASN A 17 5.79 1.13 2.45
N ASP A 18 4.78 1.07 3.33
CA ASP A 18 3.77 2.13 3.41
C ASP A 18 4.36 3.46 3.87
N ASP A 19 5.47 3.45 4.60
CA ASP A 19 6.13 4.68 5.05
C ASP A 19 6.63 5.54 3.89
N LEU A 20 6.80 4.94 2.72
CA LEU A 20 7.25 5.66 1.53
C LEU A 20 6.10 6.33 0.77
N ILE A 21 4.86 6.04 1.13
CA ILE A 21 3.69 6.60 0.44
C ILE A 21 3.50 8.05 0.88
N GLN A 22 3.52 8.96 -0.08
CA GLN A 22 3.22 10.35 0.17
C GLN A 22 1.76 10.66 -0.08
N THR A 23 1.24 10.25 -1.25
CA THR A 23 -0.17 10.47 -1.60
C THR A 23 -0.72 9.27 -2.35
N MET A 24 -2.04 9.10 -2.27
CA MET A 24 -2.78 8.14 -3.08
C MET A 24 -3.96 8.86 -3.70
N GLU A 25 -4.15 8.69 -5.00
CA GLU A 25 -5.28 9.29 -5.71
C GLU A 25 -5.95 8.20 -6.54
N GLU A 26 -7.26 8.32 -6.72
CA GLU A 26 -8.05 7.28 -7.39
C GLU A 26 -8.93 7.89 -8.48
N THR A 27 -8.31 8.43 -9.55
CA THR A 27 -9.05 9.05 -10.63
C THR A 27 -8.25 9.02 -11.93
N PRO A 28 -8.55 8.16 -12.90
CA PRO A 28 -9.50 7.05 -12.85
C PRO A 28 -8.93 5.79 -12.19
N ASP A 29 -7.62 5.64 -12.13
CA ASP A 29 -6.94 4.52 -11.51
C ASP A 29 -6.27 4.97 -10.23
N THR A 30 -5.95 4.01 -9.36
CA THR A 30 -5.24 4.31 -8.13
C THR A 30 -3.77 4.59 -8.42
N VAL A 31 -3.34 5.81 -8.16
CA VAL A 31 -1.95 6.23 -8.33
C VAL A 31 -1.35 6.49 -6.96
N ILE A 32 -0.28 5.79 -6.65
CA ILE A 32 0.48 5.97 -5.41
C ILE A 32 1.74 6.76 -5.73
N THR A 33 1.91 7.91 -5.07
CA THR A 33 3.12 8.71 -5.22
C THR A 33 3.98 8.50 -3.98
N LEU A 34 5.23 8.10 -4.19
CA LEU A 34 6.18 7.89 -3.11
C LEU A 34 6.94 9.18 -2.78
N THR A 35 7.56 9.20 -1.61
CA THR A 35 8.31 10.37 -1.14
C THR A 35 9.48 10.72 -2.04
N ASN A 36 10.00 9.74 -2.80
CA ASN A 36 11.09 9.98 -3.75
C ASN A 36 10.60 10.40 -5.15
N GLY A 37 9.29 10.64 -5.30
CA GLY A 37 8.72 11.08 -6.56
C GLY A 37 8.29 9.96 -7.51
N ILE A 38 8.60 8.72 -7.20
CA ILE A 38 8.18 7.57 -8.03
C ILE A 38 6.69 7.35 -7.86
N LYS A 39 6.01 7.05 -8.98
CA LYS A 39 4.57 6.78 -8.97
C LYS A 39 4.30 5.37 -9.45
N TYR A 40 3.36 4.71 -8.79
CA TYR A 40 2.86 3.40 -9.18
C TYR A 40 1.37 3.47 -9.43
N VAL A 41 0.91 2.80 -10.50
CA VAL A 41 -0.51 2.65 -10.77
C VAL A 41 -0.88 1.22 -10.43
N VAL A 42 -1.85 1.05 -9.52
CA VAL A 42 -2.21 -0.27 -9.01
C VAL A 42 -3.69 -0.53 -9.18
N LYS A 43 -4.08 -1.83 -9.10
CA LYS A 43 -5.47 -2.24 -9.25
C LYS A 43 -6.29 -2.04 -7.99
N GLU A 44 -5.67 -2.14 -6.83
CA GLU A 44 -6.36 -1.93 -5.56
C GLU A 44 -6.84 -0.49 -5.45
N ASN A 45 -8.04 -0.29 -4.91
CA ASN A 45 -8.51 1.06 -4.66
C ASN A 45 -7.94 1.58 -3.33
N CYS A 46 -8.14 2.86 -3.04
CA CYS A 46 -7.56 3.47 -1.85
C CYS A 46 -8.07 2.82 -0.57
N GLU A 47 -9.33 2.41 -0.53
CA GLU A 47 -9.90 1.75 0.64
C GLU A 47 -9.26 0.39 0.87
N GLU A 48 -9.02 -0.36 -0.18
CA GLU A 48 -8.34 -1.65 -0.07
C GLU A 48 -6.92 -1.48 0.46
N ILE A 49 -6.21 -0.46 -0.01
CA ILE A 49 -4.85 -0.18 0.45
C ILE A 49 -4.85 0.20 1.93
N LYS A 50 -5.78 1.06 2.35
CA LYS A 50 -5.92 1.42 3.75
C LYS A 50 -6.20 0.21 4.63
N THR A 51 -7.08 -0.68 4.15
CA THR A 51 -7.41 -1.91 4.88
C THR A 51 -6.18 -2.80 5.05
N LYS A 52 -5.38 -2.95 3.99
CA LYS A 52 -4.15 -3.75 4.07
C LYS A 52 -3.18 -3.20 5.11
N ILE A 53 -3.03 -1.88 5.16
CA ILE A 53 -2.17 -1.23 6.14
C ILE A 53 -2.67 -1.47 7.57
N ILE A 54 -3.96 -1.30 7.78
CA ILE A 54 -4.57 -1.48 9.10
C ILE A 54 -4.44 -2.93 9.56
N GLU A 55 -4.72 -3.89 8.68
CA GLU A 55 -4.61 -5.30 9.03
C GLU A 55 -3.18 -5.68 9.37
N TYR A 56 -2.21 -5.16 8.65
CA TYR A 56 -0.81 -5.43 8.93
C TYR A 56 -0.43 -4.88 10.30
N LYS A 57 -0.88 -3.67 10.63
CA LYS A 57 -0.62 -3.07 11.94
C LYS A 57 -1.21 -3.90 13.07
N ARG A 58 -2.41 -4.42 12.88
CA ARG A 58 -3.06 -5.29 13.86
C ARG A 58 -2.24 -6.54 14.12
N MET A 59 -1.72 -7.15 13.07
CA MET A 59 -0.87 -8.33 13.22
C MET A 59 0.40 -8.03 14.01
N ILE A 60 1.06 -6.91 13.72
CA ILE A 60 2.27 -6.50 14.42
C ILE A 60 1.99 -6.25 15.90
N PHE A 61 0.95 -5.48 16.21
CA PHE A 61 0.61 -5.16 17.58
C PHE A 61 0.18 -6.40 18.38
N ALA A 62 -0.55 -7.31 17.74
CA ALA A 62 -0.93 -8.55 18.39
C ALA A 62 0.29 -9.40 18.72
N SER A 63 1.29 -9.41 17.84
CA SER A 63 2.54 -10.15 18.07
C SER A 63 3.38 -9.52 19.17
N ASP A 64 3.38 -8.20 19.28
CA ASP A 64 4.19 -7.47 20.25
C ASP A 64 3.72 -7.67 21.69
N LYS A 65 2.54 -8.21 21.89
CA LYS A 65 2.00 -8.44 23.23
C LYS A 65 2.63 -9.66 23.90
N TYR A 66 3.33 -10.43 23.16
CA TYR A 66 3.92 -11.67 23.64
C TYR A 66 5.42 -11.68 23.40
#